data_63176509e55b6458b66e9afb3f213713
#
_entry.id   63176509e55b6458b66e9afb3f213713
#
_cell.length_a   1.000
_cell.length_b   1.000
_cell.length_c   1.000
_cell.angle_alpha   90.00
_cell.angle_beta   90.00
_cell.angle_gamma   90.00
#
_symmetry.space_group_name_H-M   'P 1'
#
loop_
_entity.id
_entity.type
_entity.pdbx_description
1 polymer ?
#
loop_
_entity_poly.entity_id
_entity_poly.type
_entity_poly.pdbx_seq_one_letter_code
_entity_poly.pdbx_strand_id
1 'polypeptide(L)'
;MKDILTYIPLGGYLRQWLVAHLGEPVRFPPRSAENALLTRLADRPTASTPPTLKCVGGAVAFVLPDSRRRPPERYYHLSRAAQREVVRAVERLFRLHLWSACAQLVTAGDINRGLDQWCRDNGISIDHADAVRKKFYRMRRDYDRYGIVIGQRYGGNLGETAAANEPENGKNKGKPNFSPKKTAL
;
A
#
# COMPACT_ATOMS: atom_id res chain seq x y z
N MET A 1 19.74 16.17 21.81
CA MET A 1 20.12 14.79 21.42
C MET A 1 20.42 14.78 19.94
N LYS A 2 21.47 14.11 19.47
CA LYS A 2 21.81 14.07 18.04
C LYS A 2 20.94 12.98 17.38
N ASP A 3 20.23 13.33 16.32
CA ASP A 3 19.43 12.36 15.57
C ASP A 3 20.33 11.29 14.92
N ILE A 4 19.93 10.03 15.05
CA ILE A 4 20.60 8.92 14.40
C ILE A 4 19.81 8.59 13.14
N LEU A 5 20.47 8.66 12.00
CA LEU A 5 19.87 8.52 10.69
C LEU A 5 20.13 7.15 10.09
N THR A 6 19.16 6.64 9.39
CA THR A 6 19.30 5.51 8.47
C THR A 6 18.85 5.92 7.08
N TYR A 7 19.44 5.34 6.04
CA TYR A 7 19.14 5.68 4.65
C TYR A 7 18.45 4.51 3.97
N ILE A 8 17.26 4.76 3.43
CA ILE A 8 16.45 3.75 2.77
C ILE A 8 16.21 4.18 1.32
N PRO A 9 16.55 3.33 0.33
CA PRO A 9 16.26 3.63 -1.07
C PRO A 9 14.74 3.66 -1.27
N LEU A 10 14.25 4.82 -1.71
CA LEU A 10 12.85 5.06 -1.96
C LEU A 10 12.70 5.70 -3.34
N GLY A 11 11.99 5.04 -4.24
CA GLY A 11 11.93 5.47 -5.63
C GLY A 11 10.89 6.55 -5.92
N GLY A 12 11.19 7.40 -6.92
CA GLY A 12 10.29 8.23 -7.68
C GLY A 12 9.26 9.01 -6.86
N TYR A 13 8.00 8.81 -7.18
CA TYR A 13 6.88 9.52 -6.56
C TYR A 13 6.72 9.27 -5.05
N LEU A 14 7.10 8.07 -4.55
CA LEU A 14 7.02 7.77 -3.11
C LEU A 14 7.96 8.65 -2.30
N ARG A 15 9.19 8.86 -2.81
CA ARG A 15 10.16 9.75 -2.18
C ARG A 15 9.62 11.17 -2.13
N GLN A 16 9.19 11.69 -3.28
CA GLN A 16 8.69 13.06 -3.38
C GLN A 16 7.50 13.29 -2.45
N TRP A 17 6.52 12.41 -2.50
CA TRP A 17 5.35 12.46 -1.62
C TRP A 17 5.72 12.42 -0.13
N LEU A 18 6.61 11.49 0.26
CA LEU A 18 6.98 11.31 1.66
C LEU A 18 7.72 12.53 2.21
N VAL A 19 8.67 13.06 1.43
CA VAL A 19 9.46 14.24 1.80
C VAL A 19 8.57 15.49 1.83
N ALA A 20 7.62 15.63 0.93
CA ALA A 20 6.66 16.75 0.93
C ALA A 20 5.81 16.78 2.21
N HIS A 21 5.47 15.61 2.78
CA HIS A 21 4.62 15.52 3.97
C HIS A 21 5.38 15.51 5.30
N LEU A 22 6.55 14.91 5.35
CA LEU A 22 7.29 14.69 6.60
C LEU A 22 8.64 15.37 6.66
N GLY A 23 9.06 16.03 5.57
CA GLY A 23 10.38 16.64 5.43
C GLY A 23 11.51 15.64 5.24
N GLU A 24 12.75 16.12 5.13
CA GLU A 24 13.97 15.32 5.10
C GLU A 24 14.96 15.89 6.11
N PRO A 25 15.44 15.13 7.10
CA PRO A 25 15.20 13.71 7.31
C PRO A 25 13.75 13.39 7.75
N VAL A 26 13.20 12.28 7.24
CA VAL A 26 11.86 11.82 7.56
C VAL A 26 11.76 11.39 9.02
N ARG A 27 10.80 11.95 9.72
CA ARG A 27 10.50 11.58 11.10
C ARG A 27 9.04 11.14 11.18
N PHE A 28 8.81 9.87 11.45
CA PHE A 28 7.46 9.40 11.70
C PHE A 28 6.92 9.90 13.05
N PRO A 29 5.62 10.23 13.13
CA PRO A 29 5.03 10.67 14.39
C PRO A 29 5.25 9.66 15.51
N PRO A 30 5.52 10.11 16.74
CA PRO A 30 5.59 9.23 17.90
C PRO A 30 4.33 8.38 18.03
N ARG A 31 4.47 7.09 18.36
CA ARG A 31 3.38 6.12 18.51
C ARG A 31 2.67 5.72 17.20
N SER A 32 3.10 6.20 16.03
CA SER A 32 2.60 5.68 14.76
C SER A 32 3.05 4.24 14.53
N ALA A 33 2.33 3.54 13.68
CA ALA A 33 2.67 2.16 13.28
C ALA A 33 4.05 2.09 12.61
N GLU A 34 4.41 3.11 11.82
CA GLU A 34 5.68 3.24 11.13
C GLU A 34 6.84 3.50 12.10
N ASN A 35 6.59 4.34 13.12
CA ASN A 35 7.56 4.58 14.19
C ASN A 35 7.85 3.28 14.96
N ALA A 36 6.79 2.54 15.35
CA ALA A 36 6.91 1.24 16.00
C ALA A 36 7.61 0.20 15.10
N LEU A 37 7.33 0.23 13.79
CA LEU A 37 7.95 -0.64 12.80
C LEU A 37 9.46 -0.40 12.72
N LEU A 38 9.90 0.88 12.60
CA LEU A 38 11.32 1.23 12.58
C LEU A 38 12.03 0.75 13.86
N THR A 39 11.43 0.99 15.03
CA THR A 39 11.99 0.52 16.32
C THR A 39 12.15 -1.00 16.35
N ARG A 40 11.18 -1.74 15.82
CA ARG A 40 11.21 -3.21 15.80
C ARG A 40 12.25 -3.76 14.84
N LEU A 41 12.40 -3.13 13.68
CA LEU A 41 13.28 -3.58 12.59
C LEU A 41 14.74 -3.16 12.77
N ALA A 42 15.00 -2.15 13.60
CA ALA A 42 16.36 -1.72 13.90
C ALA A 42 17.08 -2.76 14.73
N ASP A 43 18.23 -3.23 14.25
CA ASP A 43 19.07 -4.23 14.90
C ASP A 43 20.45 -3.69 15.25
N ARG A 44 21.17 -4.44 16.08
CA ARG A 44 22.58 -4.15 16.37
C ARG A 44 23.44 -4.49 15.16
N PRO A 45 24.35 -3.60 14.74
CA PRO A 45 25.33 -3.96 13.73
C PRO A 45 26.26 -5.05 14.28
N THR A 46 26.62 -6.00 13.43
CA THR A 46 27.65 -7.00 13.72
C THR A 46 28.92 -6.66 12.96
N ALA A 47 30.05 -7.32 13.29
CA ALA A 47 31.34 -7.11 12.59
C ALA A 47 31.21 -7.37 11.07
N SER A 48 30.29 -8.24 10.65
CA SER A 48 29.99 -8.53 9.23
C SER A 48 28.93 -7.60 8.62
N THR A 49 28.38 -6.66 9.40
CA THR A 49 27.35 -5.75 8.92
C THR A 49 28.00 -4.71 8.01
N PRO A 50 27.56 -4.59 6.73
CA PRO A 50 28.10 -3.56 5.86
C PRO A 50 27.79 -2.18 6.43
N PRO A 51 28.66 -1.19 6.25
CA PRO A 51 28.40 0.16 6.70
C PRO A 51 27.09 0.65 6.10
N THR A 52 26.31 1.39 6.89
CA THR A 52 25.07 2.01 6.44
C THR A 52 25.37 2.85 5.21
N LEU A 53 24.66 2.60 4.11
CA LEU A 53 24.83 3.35 2.87
C LEU A 53 24.68 4.84 3.17
N LYS A 54 25.79 5.56 3.13
CA LYS A 54 25.75 7.02 3.08
C LYS A 54 25.05 7.39 1.79
N CYS A 55 24.13 8.32 1.85
CA CYS A 55 23.30 8.87 0.79
C CYS A 55 23.74 8.48 -0.65
N VAL A 56 23.34 7.32 -1.11
CA VAL A 56 23.42 6.96 -2.54
C VAL A 56 22.19 7.57 -3.21
N GLY A 57 22.34 8.15 -4.40
CA GLY A 57 21.27 8.83 -5.11
C GLY A 57 19.95 8.05 -5.04
N GLY A 58 18.88 8.72 -4.61
CA GLY A 58 17.56 8.12 -4.43
C GLY A 58 17.23 7.56 -3.04
N ALA A 59 18.18 7.53 -2.11
CA ALA A 59 17.89 7.18 -0.72
C ALA A 59 17.32 8.38 0.05
N VAL A 60 16.42 8.10 0.97
CA VAL A 60 15.82 9.06 1.90
C VAL A 60 16.40 8.82 3.30
N ALA A 61 16.73 9.88 3.99
CA ALA A 61 17.17 9.82 5.38
C ALA A 61 15.95 9.67 6.31
N PHE A 62 15.98 8.67 7.18
CA PHE A 62 14.99 8.46 8.22
C PHE A 62 15.62 8.63 9.59
N VAL A 63 14.94 9.32 10.48
CA VAL A 63 15.33 9.43 11.89
C VAL A 63 14.87 8.15 12.60
N LEU A 64 15.79 7.48 13.25
CA LEU A 64 15.47 6.33 14.09
C LEU A 64 14.77 6.79 15.37
N PRO A 65 13.65 6.13 15.74
CA PRO A 65 12.92 6.48 16.94
C PRO A 65 13.72 6.24 18.22
N ASP A 66 13.61 7.16 19.16
CA ASP A 66 14.16 6.94 20.50
C ASP A 66 13.30 5.91 21.25
N SER A 67 13.94 4.89 21.78
CA SER A 67 13.30 3.79 22.50
C SER A 67 14.18 3.30 23.65
N ARG A 68 13.62 3.26 24.86
CA ARG A 68 14.34 2.75 26.04
C ARG A 68 14.80 1.30 25.88
N ARG A 69 14.02 0.47 25.17
CA ARG A 69 14.34 -0.96 24.96
C ARG A 69 15.35 -1.16 23.83
N ARG A 70 15.31 -0.30 22.82
CA ARG A 70 16.18 -0.34 21.64
C ARG A 70 16.69 1.06 21.34
N PRO A 71 17.65 1.56 22.16
CA PRO A 71 18.21 2.88 21.95
C PRO A 71 18.92 2.95 20.60
N PRO A 72 18.68 3.98 19.78
CA PRO A 72 19.17 4.05 18.40
C PRO A 72 20.71 4.10 18.33
N GLU A 73 21.42 4.49 19.41
CA GLU A 73 22.88 4.44 19.49
C GLU A 73 23.44 3.00 19.37
N ARG A 74 22.64 2.01 19.73
CA ARG A 74 23.02 0.58 19.67
C ARG A 74 22.27 -0.20 18.61
N TYR A 75 21.08 0.27 18.21
CA TYR A 75 20.19 -0.39 17.27
C TYR A 75 19.93 0.54 16.08
N TYR A 76 20.92 0.63 15.19
CA TYR A 76 20.84 1.55 14.04
C TYR A 76 20.94 0.85 12.68
N HIS A 77 21.13 -0.47 12.66
CA HIS A 77 21.25 -1.22 11.43
C HIS A 77 19.88 -1.70 10.95
N LEU A 78 19.57 -1.44 9.67
CA LEU A 78 18.41 -2.01 8.98
C LEU A 78 18.91 -2.96 7.88
N SER A 79 18.61 -4.23 8.04
CA SER A 79 18.86 -5.23 7.00
C SER A 79 18.11 -4.88 5.70
N ARG A 80 18.53 -5.43 4.56
CA ARG A 80 17.78 -5.23 3.28
C ARG A 80 16.32 -5.69 3.35
N ALA A 81 16.03 -6.73 4.14
CA ALA A 81 14.66 -7.18 4.38
C ALA A 81 13.87 -6.14 5.19
N ALA A 82 14.46 -5.61 6.26
CA ALA A 82 13.88 -4.55 7.08
C ALA A 82 13.60 -3.28 6.26
N GLN A 83 14.55 -2.85 5.41
CA GLN A 83 14.35 -1.71 4.52
C GLN A 83 13.14 -1.92 3.58
N ARG A 84 13.01 -3.13 2.99
CA ARG A 84 11.84 -3.46 2.17
C ARG A 84 10.52 -3.40 2.94
N GLU A 85 10.51 -3.79 4.22
CA GLU A 85 9.31 -3.66 5.06
C GLU A 85 8.94 -2.20 5.31
N VAL A 86 9.93 -1.33 5.54
CA VAL A 86 9.66 0.12 5.67
C VAL A 86 9.12 0.68 4.35
N VAL A 87 9.71 0.34 3.20
CA VAL A 87 9.19 0.76 1.89
C VAL A 87 7.75 0.31 1.69
N ARG A 88 7.40 -0.93 2.06
CA ARG A 88 6.01 -1.43 2.00
C ARG A 88 5.06 -0.65 2.92
N ALA A 89 5.54 -0.24 4.10
CA ALA A 89 4.75 0.59 5.02
C ALA A 89 4.48 1.97 4.42
N VAL A 90 5.49 2.63 3.86
CA VAL A 90 5.35 3.90 3.14
C VAL A 90 4.40 3.76 1.95
N GLU A 91 4.51 2.67 1.20
CA GLU A 91 3.61 2.39 0.07
C GLU A 91 2.16 2.19 0.52
N ARG A 92 1.92 1.55 1.67
CA ARG A 92 0.57 1.44 2.24
C ARG A 92 -0.01 2.80 2.63
N LEU A 93 0.79 3.65 3.31
CA LEU A 93 0.37 5.02 3.65
C LEU A 93 0.02 5.83 2.40
N PHE A 94 0.87 5.78 1.39
CA PHE A 94 0.63 6.43 0.10
C PHE A 94 -0.69 5.96 -0.52
N ARG A 95 -0.92 4.64 -0.56
CA ARG A 95 -2.15 4.06 -1.13
C ARG A 95 -3.39 4.51 -0.36
N LEU A 96 -3.34 4.55 0.97
CA LEU A 96 -4.45 5.03 1.79
C LEU A 96 -4.75 6.51 1.51
N HIS A 97 -3.70 7.35 1.44
CA HIS A 97 -3.86 8.76 1.14
C HIS A 97 -4.43 9.00 -0.27
N LEU A 98 -3.87 8.33 -1.28
CA LEU A 98 -4.37 8.39 -2.65
C LEU A 98 -5.83 7.92 -2.72
N TRP A 99 -6.18 6.83 -2.04
CA TRP A 99 -7.53 6.28 -2.02
C TRP A 99 -8.54 7.22 -1.38
N SER A 100 -8.22 7.81 -0.23
CA SER A 100 -9.08 8.78 0.45
C SER A 100 -9.36 10.03 -0.39
N ALA A 101 -8.36 10.50 -1.13
CA ALA A 101 -8.52 11.63 -2.05
C ALA A 101 -9.39 11.27 -3.27
N CYS A 102 -9.30 10.06 -3.77
CA CYS A 102 -10.00 9.64 -4.99
C CYS A 102 -11.51 9.54 -4.83
N ALA A 103 -12.02 9.30 -3.63
CA ALA A 103 -13.46 9.35 -3.38
C ALA A 103 -14.08 10.72 -3.74
N GLN A 104 -13.28 11.77 -3.63
CA GLN A 104 -13.68 13.14 -4.01
C GLN A 104 -13.51 13.42 -5.51
N LEU A 105 -12.50 12.83 -6.14
CA LEU A 105 -12.17 13.06 -7.55
C LEU A 105 -13.16 12.39 -8.52
N VAL A 106 -13.70 11.23 -8.16
CA VAL A 106 -14.67 10.49 -9.01
C VAL A 106 -15.96 11.26 -9.19
N THR A 107 -16.35 12.10 -8.23
CA THR A 107 -17.56 12.94 -8.33
C THR A 107 -17.38 14.17 -9.23
N ALA A 108 -16.17 14.55 -9.56
CA ALA A 108 -15.84 15.75 -10.34
C ALA A 108 -15.79 15.54 -11.86
N GLY A 109 -16.00 14.32 -12.37
CA GLY A 109 -16.11 14.01 -13.81
C GLY A 109 -14.79 13.85 -14.57
N ASP A 110 -13.70 14.48 -14.16
CA ASP A 110 -12.39 14.36 -14.80
C ASP A 110 -11.33 13.84 -13.82
N ILE A 111 -11.29 12.52 -13.69
CA ILE A 111 -10.40 11.82 -12.77
C ILE A 111 -8.93 12.10 -13.09
N ASN A 112 -8.55 12.15 -14.36
CA ASN A 112 -7.15 12.32 -14.75
C ASN A 112 -6.64 13.71 -14.36
N ARG A 113 -7.41 14.74 -14.64
CA ARG A 113 -7.10 16.11 -14.24
C ARG A 113 -7.05 16.26 -12.73
N GLY A 114 -7.98 15.61 -12.02
CA GLY A 114 -7.99 15.58 -10.56
C GLY A 114 -6.75 14.88 -9.98
N LEU A 115 -6.31 13.77 -10.56
CA LEU A 115 -5.08 13.07 -10.16
C LEU A 115 -3.82 13.91 -10.42
N ASP A 116 -3.76 14.61 -11.54
CA ASP A 116 -2.63 15.49 -11.84
C ASP A 116 -2.56 16.68 -10.87
N GLN A 117 -3.72 17.24 -10.51
CA GLN A 117 -3.78 18.27 -9.47
C GLN A 117 -3.37 17.71 -8.11
N TRP A 118 -3.89 16.55 -7.74
CA TRP A 118 -3.52 15.87 -6.51
C TRP A 118 -2.00 15.59 -6.43
N CYS A 119 -1.37 15.16 -7.53
CA CYS A 119 0.08 14.99 -7.58
C CYS A 119 0.82 16.30 -7.26
N ARG A 120 0.42 17.41 -7.90
CA ARG A 120 1.03 18.72 -7.65
C ARG A 120 0.88 19.16 -6.19
N ASP A 121 -0.33 19.02 -5.65
CA ASP A 121 -0.65 19.42 -4.27
C ASP A 121 0.10 18.60 -3.22
N ASN A 122 0.52 17.39 -3.60
CA ASN A 122 1.28 16.48 -2.74
C ASN A 122 2.78 16.39 -3.09
N GLY A 123 3.31 17.40 -3.81
CA GLY A 123 4.73 17.54 -4.10
C GLY A 123 5.29 16.50 -5.08
N ILE A 124 4.42 15.84 -5.87
CA ILE A 124 4.83 14.83 -6.86
C ILE A 124 4.99 15.54 -8.22
N SER A 125 6.16 15.39 -8.84
CA SER A 125 6.42 15.99 -10.16
C SER A 125 5.55 15.36 -11.24
N ILE A 126 5.31 16.13 -12.30
CA ILE A 126 4.52 15.70 -13.46
C ILE A 126 5.09 14.45 -14.12
N ASP A 127 6.41 14.24 -14.07
CA ASP A 127 7.08 13.06 -14.64
C ASP A 127 6.62 11.76 -13.99
N HIS A 128 6.10 11.84 -12.76
CA HIS A 128 5.60 10.70 -12.02
C HIS A 128 4.08 10.57 -12.02
N ALA A 129 3.34 11.53 -12.58
CA ALA A 129 1.89 11.53 -12.60
C ALA A 129 1.31 10.27 -13.28
N ASP A 130 1.92 9.80 -14.35
CA ASP A 130 1.55 8.56 -15.04
C ASP A 130 1.67 7.31 -14.14
N ALA A 131 2.74 7.24 -13.35
CA ALA A 131 2.94 6.12 -12.43
C ALA A 131 1.85 6.12 -11.33
N VAL A 132 1.48 7.29 -10.83
CA VAL A 132 0.41 7.48 -9.85
C VAL A 132 -0.95 7.12 -10.46
N ARG A 133 -1.26 7.58 -11.68
CA ARG A 133 -2.49 7.22 -12.40
C ARG A 133 -2.61 5.70 -12.59
N LYS A 134 -1.54 5.04 -13.05
CA LYS A 134 -1.52 3.57 -13.20
C LYS A 134 -1.74 2.87 -11.86
N LYS A 135 -1.17 3.39 -10.78
CA LYS A 135 -1.36 2.85 -9.42
C LYS A 135 -2.82 2.99 -8.99
N PHE A 136 -3.41 4.16 -9.18
CA PHE A 136 -4.82 4.43 -8.88
C PHE A 136 -5.77 3.48 -9.61
N TYR A 137 -5.63 3.37 -10.95
CA TYR A 137 -6.52 2.50 -11.72
C TYR A 137 -6.37 1.01 -11.40
N ARG A 138 -5.16 0.57 -11.00
CA ARG A 138 -4.99 -0.79 -10.48
C ARG A 138 -5.75 -0.99 -9.17
N MET A 139 -5.60 -0.05 -8.23
CA MET A 139 -6.33 -0.10 -6.96
C MET A 139 -7.85 -0.13 -7.21
N ARG A 140 -8.36 0.77 -8.04
CA ARG A 140 -9.78 0.82 -8.38
C ARG A 140 -10.26 -0.51 -8.93
N ARG A 141 -9.58 -1.07 -9.93
CA ARG A 141 -9.93 -2.37 -10.52
C ARG A 141 -9.92 -3.51 -9.49
N ASP A 142 -8.95 -3.48 -8.56
CA ASP A 142 -8.87 -4.50 -7.52
C ASP A 142 -10.07 -4.41 -6.57
N TYR A 143 -10.52 -3.21 -6.21
CA TYR A 143 -11.70 -3.01 -5.36
C TYR A 143 -13.01 -3.32 -6.10
N ASP A 144 -13.11 -2.95 -7.38
CA ASP A 144 -14.29 -3.26 -8.21
C ASP A 144 -14.55 -4.78 -8.27
N ARG A 145 -13.50 -5.61 -8.27
CA ARG A 145 -13.62 -7.08 -8.21
C ARG A 145 -14.26 -7.60 -6.93
N TYR A 146 -14.16 -6.84 -5.84
CA TYR A 146 -14.78 -7.16 -4.56
C TYR A 146 -16.12 -6.44 -4.35
N GLY A 147 -16.69 -5.85 -5.42
CA GLY A 147 -17.95 -5.12 -5.34
C GLY A 147 -17.88 -3.79 -4.62
N ILE A 148 -16.67 -3.26 -4.36
CA ILE A 148 -16.48 -1.97 -3.73
C ILE A 148 -16.27 -0.92 -4.81
N VAL A 149 -17.35 -0.22 -5.18
CA VAL A 149 -17.32 0.84 -6.19
C VAL A 149 -17.02 2.19 -5.53
N ILE A 150 -15.92 2.83 -5.94
CA ILE A 150 -15.55 4.17 -5.45
C ILE A 150 -16.43 5.22 -6.13
N GLY A 151 -16.94 6.16 -5.35
CA GLY A 151 -17.68 7.32 -5.86
C GLY A 151 -19.18 7.09 -6.04
N GLN A 152 -19.72 5.92 -5.76
CA GLN A 152 -21.13 5.80 -5.51
C GLN A 152 -21.44 6.41 -4.15
N ARG A 153 -22.22 7.51 -4.15
CA ARG A 153 -22.86 7.98 -2.92
C ARG A 153 -23.76 6.84 -2.43
N TYR A 154 -23.52 6.32 -1.23
CA TYR A 154 -24.46 5.49 -0.50
C TYR A 154 -25.69 6.33 -0.19
N GLY A 155 -26.58 6.45 -1.16
CA GLY A 155 -27.78 7.28 -1.07
C GLY A 155 -28.81 6.87 -2.10
N GLY A 156 -28.99 5.59 -2.35
CA GLY A 156 -30.00 5.07 -3.26
C GLY A 156 -30.21 3.58 -3.03
N ASN A 157 -31.36 3.25 -2.43
CA ASN A 157 -31.98 1.94 -2.40
C ASN A 157 -31.11 0.72 -1.96
N LEU A 158 -31.04 0.51 -0.66
CA LEU A 158 -30.74 -0.81 -0.06
C LEU A 158 -31.84 -1.87 -0.34
N GLY A 159 -32.78 -1.60 -1.26
CA GLY A 159 -33.94 -2.45 -1.52
C GLY A 159 -33.93 -3.25 -2.82
N GLU A 160 -33.09 -2.95 -3.79
CA GLU A 160 -33.31 -3.49 -5.16
C GLU A 160 -32.18 -4.41 -5.71
N THR A 161 -31.07 -4.60 -5.01
CA THR A 161 -29.99 -5.48 -5.52
C THR A 161 -29.91 -6.85 -4.85
N ALA A 162 -30.82 -7.20 -3.95
CA ALA A 162 -30.86 -8.52 -3.33
C ALA A 162 -31.71 -9.57 -4.13
N ALA A 163 -32.38 -9.17 -5.22
CA ALA A 163 -33.31 -10.04 -5.96
C ALA A 163 -32.80 -10.57 -7.32
N ALA A 164 -31.56 -10.29 -7.71
CA ALA A 164 -31.08 -10.61 -9.07
C ALA A 164 -29.95 -11.64 -9.17
N ASN A 165 -29.67 -12.42 -8.13
CA ASN A 165 -28.69 -13.51 -8.22
C ASN A 165 -29.18 -14.77 -7.47
N GLU A 166 -30.37 -15.26 -7.80
CA GLU A 166 -30.64 -16.67 -7.59
C GLU A 166 -30.07 -17.45 -8.79
N PRO A 167 -29.20 -18.44 -8.58
CA PRO A 167 -28.77 -19.32 -9.66
C PRO A 167 -29.96 -20.18 -10.08
N GLU A 168 -30.38 -20.04 -11.31
CA GLU A 168 -31.34 -20.99 -11.96
C GLU A 168 -30.77 -22.40 -11.82
N ASN A 169 -31.36 -23.16 -10.91
CA ASN A 169 -31.10 -24.57 -10.70
C ASN A 169 -31.77 -25.36 -11.84
N GLY A 170 -31.04 -25.48 -12.95
CA GLY A 170 -31.44 -26.26 -14.13
C GLY A 170 -31.73 -27.71 -13.73
N LYS A 171 -32.97 -28.07 -13.77
CA LYS A 171 -33.45 -29.46 -13.67
C LYS A 171 -32.85 -30.32 -14.77
N ASN A 172 -31.77 -31.02 -14.47
CA ASN A 172 -31.27 -32.08 -15.35
C ASN A 172 -31.80 -33.43 -14.83
N LYS A 173 -32.94 -33.86 -15.39
CA LYS A 173 -33.43 -35.21 -15.27
C LYS A 173 -32.63 -36.14 -16.21
N GLY A 174 -31.57 -36.70 -15.73
CA GLY A 174 -30.85 -37.80 -16.39
C GLY A 174 -30.85 -39.05 -15.50
N LYS A 175 -31.75 -39.99 -15.79
CA LYS A 175 -31.76 -41.30 -15.16
C LYS A 175 -30.55 -42.12 -15.63
N PRO A 176 -29.74 -42.69 -14.78
CA PRO A 176 -28.83 -43.75 -15.19
C PRO A 176 -29.56 -45.08 -15.26
N ASN A 177 -29.56 -45.65 -16.44
CA ASN A 177 -30.05 -46.99 -16.73
C ASN A 177 -29.00 -48.04 -16.26
N PHE A 178 -29.25 -48.71 -15.15
CA PHE A 178 -28.39 -49.77 -14.63
C PHE A 178 -28.92 -51.13 -15.07
N SER A 179 -28.32 -51.73 -16.09
CA SER A 179 -28.58 -53.13 -16.44
C SER A 179 -27.53 -54.04 -15.75
N PRO A 180 -27.96 -55.07 -15.01
CA PRO A 180 -27.04 -56.00 -14.38
C PRO A 180 -26.56 -57.04 -15.42
N LYS A 181 -25.25 -57.19 -15.60
CA LYS A 181 -24.62 -58.31 -16.30
C LYS A 181 -24.69 -59.57 -15.42
N LYS A 182 -25.41 -60.57 -15.89
CA LYS A 182 -25.37 -61.96 -15.39
C LYS A 182 -23.99 -62.52 -15.67
N THR A 183 -23.34 -63.01 -14.62
CA THR A 183 -22.20 -63.94 -14.72
C THR A 183 -22.75 -65.34 -14.57
N ALA A 184 -22.53 -66.16 -15.54
CA ALA A 184 -22.71 -67.61 -15.47
C ALA A 184 -21.34 -68.30 -15.63
N LEU A 185 -21.07 -69.21 -14.71
CA LEU A 185 -20.04 -70.29 -14.70
C LEU A 185 -18.60 -69.91 -14.85
#